data_4cb682254ab0fbcee633781ed16a08d7
#
_entry.id   4cb682254ab0fbcee633781ed16a08d7
#
_cell.length_a   1.000
_cell.length_b   1.000
_cell.length_c   1.000
_cell.angle_alpha   90.00
_cell.angle_beta   90.00
_cell.angle_gamma   90.00
#
_symmetry.space_group_name_H-M   'P 1'
#
loop_
_entity.id
_entity.type
_entity.pdbx_description
1 polymer ?
#
loop_
_entity_poly.entity_id
_entity_poly.type
_entity_poly.pdbx_seq_one_letter_code
_entity_poly.pdbx_strand_id
1 'polypeptide(L)'
;DVEVVKAFDNNETGLFDLELDLKSPKLKTVVGDVKQLAGLKRVFRGVDIVLHAAAYKHVPSCEYNPMEAVETNVGGTQKVIDAAMACGVEKVILISTDKAVNPVNVMGATKLLAERVMISSNVYSGDDGTKFACVRFGNVLNSRGSVIPIFKKQIKKGGPVTITDVDMTRFIMNIQEAAKLILDAVSISEGGEIFILKMPAVKVTDIAEVMIDYYAPKYGYKPEDIETK
;
A
#
# COMPACT_ATOMS: atom_id res chain seq x y z
N ASP A 1 14.63 -16.42 9.96
CA ASP A 1 15.54 -15.72 9.03
C ASP A 1 15.10 -15.86 7.60
N VAL A 2 15.04 -14.72 6.85
CA VAL A 2 14.70 -14.73 5.43
C VAL A 2 15.98 -15.05 4.61
N GLU A 3 15.88 -16.02 3.71
CA GLU A 3 17.00 -16.43 2.84
C GLU A 3 17.10 -15.52 1.62
N VAL A 4 15.97 -15.27 0.92
CA VAL A 4 15.89 -14.43 -0.28
C VAL A 4 14.61 -13.61 -0.25
N VAL A 5 14.69 -12.34 -0.67
CA VAL A 5 13.54 -11.46 -0.93
C VAL A 5 13.50 -11.17 -2.44
N LYS A 6 12.41 -11.53 -3.09
CA LYS A 6 12.16 -11.19 -4.50
C LYS A 6 11.24 -9.97 -4.57
N ALA A 7 11.77 -8.82 -4.97
CA ALA A 7 10.98 -7.61 -5.25
C ALA A 7 10.49 -7.65 -6.70
N PHE A 8 9.16 -7.75 -6.89
CA PHE A 8 8.52 -7.83 -8.19
C PHE A 8 7.66 -6.59 -8.43
N ASP A 9 7.95 -5.82 -9.46
CA ASP A 9 7.24 -4.58 -9.81
C ASP A 9 7.32 -4.33 -11.32
N ASN A 10 6.39 -3.55 -11.87
CA ASN A 10 6.46 -3.08 -13.26
C ASN A 10 7.26 -1.76 -13.39
N ASN A 11 7.63 -1.12 -12.29
CA ASN A 11 8.47 0.06 -12.22
C ASN A 11 9.96 -0.33 -12.17
N GLU A 12 10.58 -0.52 -13.33
CA GLU A 12 12.00 -0.90 -13.47
C GLU A 12 12.93 0.08 -12.73
N THR A 13 12.72 1.39 -12.90
CA THR A 13 13.53 2.41 -12.21
C THR A 13 13.43 2.28 -10.68
N GLY A 14 12.22 2.05 -10.15
CA GLY A 14 12.03 1.85 -8.72
C GLY A 14 12.73 0.60 -8.18
N LEU A 15 12.80 -0.46 -8.96
CA LEU A 15 13.55 -1.67 -8.61
C LEU A 15 15.06 -1.42 -8.62
N PHE A 16 15.57 -0.70 -9.61
CA PHE A 16 16.98 -0.32 -9.69
C PHE A 16 17.39 0.57 -8.48
N ASP A 17 16.58 1.60 -8.15
CA ASP A 17 16.83 2.43 -6.98
C ASP A 17 16.86 1.60 -5.68
N LEU A 18 15.95 0.63 -5.55
CA LEU A 18 15.88 -0.27 -4.40
C LEU A 18 17.16 -1.11 -4.24
N GLU A 19 17.74 -1.60 -5.35
CA GLU A 19 19.02 -2.32 -5.32
C GLU A 19 20.17 -1.43 -4.86
N LEU A 20 20.22 -0.18 -5.35
CA LEU A 20 21.25 0.79 -4.97
C LEU A 20 21.17 1.18 -3.49
N ASP A 21 19.96 1.32 -2.97
CA ASP A 21 19.72 1.73 -1.59
C ASP A 21 20.03 0.61 -0.58
N LEU A 22 19.56 -0.62 -0.86
CA LEU A 22 19.67 -1.72 0.10
C LEU A 22 20.98 -2.50 0.00
N LYS A 23 21.57 -2.62 -1.19
CA LYS A 23 22.85 -3.35 -1.46
C LYS A 23 22.90 -4.71 -0.75
N SER A 24 21.79 -5.43 -0.69
CA SER A 24 21.67 -6.69 0.02
C SER A 24 21.81 -7.87 -0.92
N PRO A 25 22.69 -8.86 -0.63
CA PRO A 25 22.82 -10.06 -1.45
C PRO A 25 21.57 -10.95 -1.39
N LYS A 26 20.69 -10.74 -0.42
CA LYS A 26 19.40 -11.45 -0.29
C LYS A 26 18.31 -10.86 -1.18
N LEU A 27 18.48 -9.64 -1.70
CA LEU A 27 17.50 -8.99 -2.57
C LEU A 27 17.70 -9.45 -4.01
N LYS A 28 16.60 -9.83 -4.67
CA LYS A 28 16.52 -10.07 -6.12
C LYS A 28 15.37 -9.26 -6.67
N THR A 29 15.64 -8.37 -7.61
CA THR A 29 14.62 -7.60 -8.31
C THR A 29 14.16 -8.32 -9.58
N VAL A 30 12.89 -8.27 -9.86
CA VAL A 30 12.26 -8.89 -11.03
C VAL A 30 11.25 -7.93 -11.63
N VAL A 31 11.48 -7.48 -12.84
CA VAL A 31 10.52 -6.64 -13.58
C VAL A 31 9.38 -7.50 -14.11
N GLY A 32 8.14 -7.07 -13.83
CA GLY A 32 6.95 -7.74 -14.35
C GLY A 32 5.66 -7.10 -13.86
N ASP A 33 4.53 -7.55 -14.38
CA ASP A 33 3.22 -7.01 -14.10
C ASP A 33 2.33 -8.09 -13.46
N VAL A 34 1.62 -7.74 -12.37
CA VAL A 34 0.68 -8.64 -11.67
C VAL A 34 -0.47 -9.11 -12.56
N LYS A 35 -0.73 -8.42 -13.67
CA LYS A 35 -1.69 -8.83 -14.69
C LYS A 35 -1.19 -10.01 -15.54
N GLN A 36 0.06 -10.44 -15.40
CA GLN A 36 0.67 -11.51 -16.20
C GLN A 36 0.90 -12.79 -15.40
N LEU A 37 -0.06 -13.72 -15.43
CA LEU A 37 -0.02 -14.96 -14.66
C LEU A 37 1.26 -15.78 -14.90
N ALA A 38 1.75 -15.87 -16.15
CA ALA A 38 2.96 -16.61 -16.46
C ALA A 38 4.20 -16.00 -15.81
N GLY A 39 4.27 -14.67 -15.69
CA GLY A 39 5.32 -13.94 -14.96
C GLY A 39 5.28 -14.26 -13.47
N LEU A 40 4.10 -14.17 -12.87
CA LEU A 40 3.90 -14.50 -11.46
C LEU A 40 4.30 -15.94 -11.14
N LYS A 41 3.88 -16.93 -11.94
CA LYS A 41 4.28 -18.34 -11.75
C LYS A 41 5.78 -18.55 -11.83
N ARG A 42 6.51 -17.77 -12.64
CA ARG A 42 7.97 -17.86 -12.69
C ARG A 42 8.63 -17.31 -11.43
N VAL A 43 8.18 -16.15 -10.95
CA VAL A 43 8.78 -15.50 -9.77
C VAL A 43 8.42 -16.24 -8.47
N PHE A 44 7.24 -16.86 -8.40
CA PHE A 44 6.76 -17.57 -7.19
C PHE A 44 7.38 -18.95 -6.98
N ARG A 45 8.13 -19.50 -7.93
CA ARG A 45 8.84 -20.76 -7.72
C ARG A 45 9.78 -20.67 -6.53
N GLY A 46 9.60 -21.56 -5.54
CA GLY A 46 10.39 -21.60 -4.30
C GLY A 46 10.21 -20.35 -3.43
N VAL A 47 9.01 -19.77 -3.45
CA VAL A 47 8.61 -18.68 -2.55
C VAL A 47 7.63 -19.24 -1.55
N ASP A 48 7.91 -19.04 -0.26
CA ASP A 48 7.06 -19.49 0.83
C ASP A 48 5.98 -18.45 1.15
N ILE A 49 6.33 -17.15 1.09
CA ILE A 49 5.45 -16.05 1.51
C ILE A 49 5.37 -14.98 0.43
N VAL A 50 4.15 -14.53 0.11
CA VAL A 50 3.90 -13.42 -0.81
C VAL A 50 3.24 -12.26 -0.08
N LEU A 51 3.85 -11.07 -0.17
CA LEU A 51 3.28 -9.82 0.26
C LEU A 51 2.77 -9.05 -0.96
N HIS A 52 1.45 -9.07 -1.18
CA HIS A 52 0.83 -8.48 -2.37
C HIS A 52 0.46 -7.02 -2.12
N ALA A 53 1.35 -6.11 -2.52
CA ALA A 53 1.18 -4.66 -2.38
C ALA A 53 0.85 -3.94 -3.70
N ALA A 54 0.98 -4.62 -4.84
CA ALA A 54 0.74 -4.02 -6.15
C ALA A 54 -0.71 -3.60 -6.33
N ALA A 55 -0.96 -2.30 -6.55
CA ALA A 55 -2.30 -1.76 -6.77
C ALA A 55 -2.22 -0.32 -7.29
N TYR A 56 -3.25 0.13 -8.01
CA TYR A 56 -3.52 1.55 -8.18
C TYR A 56 -4.13 2.11 -6.89
N LYS A 57 -3.55 3.21 -6.36
CA LYS A 57 -3.94 3.78 -5.05
C LYS A 57 -4.42 5.23 -5.10
N HIS A 58 -4.21 5.94 -6.21
CA HIS A 58 -4.59 7.33 -6.33
C HIS A 58 -6.07 7.44 -6.71
N VAL A 59 -6.91 7.96 -5.81
CA VAL A 59 -8.35 8.05 -5.99
C VAL A 59 -8.72 8.76 -7.31
N PRO A 60 -8.22 9.98 -7.62
CA PRO A 60 -8.58 10.63 -8.88
C PRO A 60 -8.21 9.81 -10.11
N SER A 61 -7.04 9.16 -10.11
CA SER A 61 -6.60 8.32 -11.22
C SER A 61 -7.52 7.11 -11.43
N CYS A 62 -7.99 6.50 -10.33
CA CYS A 62 -8.92 5.36 -10.40
C CYS A 62 -10.31 5.79 -10.88
N GLU A 63 -10.79 6.98 -10.50
CA GLU A 63 -12.06 7.53 -11.00
C GLU A 63 -12.04 7.76 -12.51
N TYR A 64 -10.94 8.27 -13.05
CA TYR A 64 -10.79 8.48 -14.51
C TYR A 64 -10.48 7.17 -15.27
N ASN A 65 -9.94 6.15 -14.61
CA ASN A 65 -9.53 4.89 -15.23
C ASN A 65 -10.07 3.69 -14.44
N PRO A 66 -11.38 3.53 -14.30
CA PRO A 66 -11.97 2.51 -13.42
C PRO A 66 -11.65 1.09 -13.87
N MET A 67 -11.61 0.81 -15.16
CA MET A 67 -11.29 -0.53 -15.67
C MET A 67 -9.84 -0.91 -15.38
N GLU A 68 -8.89 0.00 -15.53
CA GLU A 68 -7.48 -0.25 -15.16
C GLU A 68 -7.32 -0.55 -13.67
N ALA A 69 -8.10 0.17 -12.84
CA ALA A 69 -8.14 -0.11 -11.40
C ALA A 69 -8.71 -1.51 -11.10
N VAL A 70 -9.78 -1.91 -11.77
CA VAL A 70 -10.37 -3.27 -11.65
C VAL A 70 -9.38 -4.33 -12.14
N GLU A 71 -8.78 -4.15 -13.32
CA GLU A 71 -7.85 -5.13 -13.89
C GLU A 71 -6.60 -5.32 -13.00
N THR A 72 -6.09 -4.25 -12.42
CA THR A 72 -4.89 -4.33 -11.57
C THR A 72 -5.24 -4.79 -10.16
N ASN A 73 -6.17 -4.09 -9.49
CA ASN A 73 -6.45 -4.33 -8.07
C ASN A 73 -7.22 -5.62 -7.83
N VAL A 74 -8.13 -6.00 -8.74
CA VAL A 74 -8.96 -7.20 -8.61
C VAL A 74 -8.41 -8.33 -9.47
N GLY A 75 -8.28 -8.10 -10.78
CA GLY A 75 -7.77 -9.11 -11.71
C GLY A 75 -6.32 -9.51 -11.42
N GLY A 76 -5.47 -8.54 -11.04
CA GLY A 76 -4.11 -8.80 -10.58
C GLY A 76 -4.08 -9.63 -9.30
N THR A 77 -4.93 -9.30 -8.33
CA THR A 77 -5.08 -10.10 -7.08
C THR A 77 -5.50 -11.54 -7.39
N GLN A 78 -6.47 -11.76 -8.29
CA GLN A 78 -6.86 -13.11 -8.70
C GLN A 78 -5.67 -13.88 -9.29
N LYS A 79 -4.88 -13.25 -10.16
CA LYS A 79 -3.70 -13.91 -10.75
C LYS A 79 -2.59 -14.20 -9.74
N VAL A 80 -2.43 -13.34 -8.72
CA VAL A 80 -1.53 -13.62 -7.58
C VAL A 80 -1.99 -14.87 -6.83
N ILE A 81 -3.28 -15.00 -6.55
CA ILE A 81 -3.88 -16.17 -5.91
C ILE A 81 -3.63 -17.44 -6.74
N ASP A 82 -3.97 -17.39 -8.04
CA ASP A 82 -3.80 -18.53 -8.96
C ASP A 82 -2.32 -18.97 -9.06
N ALA A 83 -1.40 -18.00 -9.08
CA ALA A 83 0.03 -18.28 -9.12
C ALA A 83 0.52 -18.87 -7.79
N ALA A 84 0.05 -18.34 -6.67
CA ALA A 84 0.44 -18.80 -5.33
C ALA A 84 0.01 -20.26 -5.10
N MET A 85 -1.25 -20.57 -5.39
CA MET A 85 -1.76 -21.95 -5.30
C MET A 85 -1.01 -22.90 -6.25
N ALA A 86 -0.76 -22.49 -7.49
CA ALA A 86 -0.05 -23.31 -8.48
C ALA A 86 1.42 -23.54 -8.14
N CYS A 87 2.05 -22.68 -7.31
CA CYS A 87 3.44 -22.79 -6.91
C CYS A 87 3.65 -23.32 -5.49
N GLY A 88 2.57 -23.62 -4.75
CA GLY A 88 2.63 -24.10 -3.35
C GLY A 88 3.14 -23.06 -2.38
N VAL A 89 2.80 -21.77 -2.59
CA VAL A 89 3.10 -20.70 -1.63
C VAL A 89 2.37 -20.96 -0.33
N GLU A 90 3.05 -20.84 0.81
CA GLU A 90 2.44 -21.11 2.12
C GLU A 90 1.42 -20.02 2.50
N LYS A 91 1.81 -18.75 2.39
CA LYS A 91 0.97 -17.61 2.80
C LYS A 91 1.00 -16.47 1.80
N VAL A 92 -0.15 -15.86 1.59
CA VAL A 92 -0.30 -14.60 0.83
C VAL A 92 -0.99 -13.56 1.70
N ILE A 93 -0.35 -12.41 1.91
CA ILE A 93 -0.92 -11.27 2.63
C ILE A 93 -1.20 -10.15 1.64
N LEU A 94 -2.47 -9.82 1.46
CA LEU A 94 -2.90 -8.66 0.66
C LEU A 94 -2.78 -7.38 1.49
N ILE A 95 -2.06 -6.41 0.96
CA ILE A 95 -1.99 -5.06 1.51
C ILE A 95 -3.23 -4.28 1.07
N SER A 96 -4.12 -3.95 2.02
CA SER A 96 -5.35 -3.21 1.79
C SER A 96 -5.33 -1.85 2.51
N THR A 97 -6.47 -1.21 2.63
CA THR A 97 -6.61 0.18 3.09
C THR A 97 -7.88 0.37 3.94
N ASP A 98 -7.87 1.39 4.81
CA ASP A 98 -9.05 1.90 5.51
C ASP A 98 -10.20 2.28 4.56
N LYS A 99 -9.87 2.69 3.32
CA LYS A 99 -10.84 3.08 2.28
C LYS A 99 -11.62 1.91 1.67
N ALA A 100 -11.24 0.67 1.96
CA ALA A 100 -12.01 -0.52 1.65
C ALA A 100 -13.21 -0.72 2.62
N VAL A 101 -13.25 0.04 3.73
CA VAL A 101 -14.38 0.05 4.65
C VAL A 101 -15.40 1.06 4.16
N ASN A 102 -16.60 0.58 3.80
CA ASN A 102 -17.68 1.44 3.28
C ASN A 102 -17.20 2.36 2.13
N PRO A 103 -16.72 1.80 1.00
CA PRO A 103 -16.04 2.55 -0.03
C PRO A 103 -16.98 3.53 -0.76
N VAL A 104 -16.53 4.76 -0.91
CA VAL A 104 -17.23 5.85 -1.61
C VAL A 104 -16.57 6.22 -2.94
N ASN A 105 -15.58 5.46 -3.39
CA ASN A 105 -14.83 5.71 -4.62
C ASN A 105 -14.34 4.39 -5.24
N VAL A 106 -13.97 4.45 -6.52
CA VAL A 106 -13.52 3.29 -7.32
C VAL A 106 -12.33 2.58 -6.66
N MET A 107 -11.33 3.34 -6.18
CA MET A 107 -10.16 2.74 -5.54
C MET A 107 -10.55 1.91 -4.31
N GLY A 108 -11.37 2.47 -3.42
CA GLY A 108 -11.86 1.76 -2.23
C GLY A 108 -12.70 0.53 -2.59
N ALA A 109 -13.61 0.67 -3.58
CA ALA A 109 -14.45 -0.43 -4.07
C ALA A 109 -13.60 -1.59 -4.66
N THR A 110 -12.58 -1.29 -5.47
CA THR A 110 -11.69 -2.31 -6.02
C THR A 110 -10.84 -2.99 -4.93
N LYS A 111 -10.42 -2.26 -3.90
CA LYS A 111 -9.70 -2.84 -2.76
C LYS A 111 -10.61 -3.73 -1.91
N LEU A 112 -11.86 -3.31 -1.66
CA LEU A 112 -12.85 -4.17 -0.98
C LEU A 112 -13.08 -5.48 -1.76
N LEU A 113 -13.26 -5.38 -3.08
CA LEU A 113 -13.46 -6.55 -3.91
C LEU A 113 -12.23 -7.47 -3.92
N ALA A 114 -11.02 -6.91 -3.99
CA ALA A 114 -9.77 -7.66 -3.87
C ALA A 114 -9.66 -8.40 -2.53
N GLU A 115 -10.05 -7.78 -1.41
CA GLU A 115 -10.13 -8.47 -0.12
C GLU A 115 -11.10 -9.65 -0.15
N ARG A 116 -12.30 -9.45 -0.72
CA ARG A 116 -13.30 -10.52 -0.80
C ARG A 116 -12.80 -11.70 -1.64
N VAL A 117 -12.17 -11.42 -2.78
CA VAL A 117 -11.55 -12.44 -3.62
C VAL A 117 -10.43 -13.18 -2.86
N MET A 118 -9.55 -12.44 -2.17
CA MET A 118 -8.46 -13.02 -1.38
C MET A 118 -8.98 -13.94 -0.28
N ILE A 119 -9.92 -13.48 0.53
CA ILE A 119 -10.46 -14.25 1.67
C ILE A 119 -11.24 -15.48 1.21
N SER A 120 -12.08 -15.34 0.17
CA SER A 120 -12.86 -16.47 -0.36
C SER A 120 -11.98 -17.58 -0.96
N SER A 121 -10.75 -17.24 -1.37
CA SER A 121 -9.83 -18.22 -1.96
C SER A 121 -9.34 -19.29 -0.98
N ASN A 122 -9.47 -19.07 0.33
CA ASN A 122 -9.19 -20.11 1.33
C ASN A 122 -10.12 -21.33 1.17
N VAL A 123 -11.37 -21.13 0.70
CA VAL A 123 -12.32 -22.23 0.44
C VAL A 123 -11.80 -23.16 -0.66
N TYR A 124 -11.14 -22.59 -1.67
CA TYR A 124 -10.61 -23.39 -2.80
C TYR A 124 -9.21 -23.97 -2.52
N SER A 125 -8.46 -23.32 -1.62
CA SER A 125 -7.11 -23.76 -1.24
C SER A 125 -7.14 -25.04 -0.38
N GLY A 126 -8.20 -25.23 0.43
CA GLY A 126 -8.28 -26.31 1.37
C GLY A 126 -7.43 -26.14 2.63
N ASP A 127 -7.51 -27.07 3.56
CA ASP A 127 -6.89 -26.95 4.88
C ASP A 127 -5.36 -26.96 4.83
N ASP A 128 -4.78 -27.75 3.94
CA ASP A 128 -3.31 -27.86 3.75
C ASP A 128 -2.76 -26.98 2.63
N GLY A 129 -3.61 -26.13 2.04
CA GLY A 129 -3.22 -25.27 0.92
C GLY A 129 -2.68 -23.90 1.35
N THR A 130 -2.49 -23.01 0.35
CA THR A 130 -2.07 -21.62 0.56
C THR A 130 -3.05 -20.89 1.49
N LYS A 131 -2.54 -20.21 2.51
CA LYS A 131 -3.34 -19.40 3.43
C LYS A 131 -3.39 -17.95 2.93
N PHE A 132 -4.60 -17.40 2.79
CA PHE A 132 -4.84 -16.05 2.29
C PHE A 132 -5.40 -15.17 3.40
N ALA A 133 -4.74 -14.04 3.68
CA ALA A 133 -5.18 -13.03 4.63
C ALA A 133 -4.96 -11.62 4.09
N CYS A 134 -5.54 -10.63 4.77
CA CYS A 134 -5.41 -9.23 4.40
C CYS A 134 -4.94 -8.40 5.59
N VAL A 135 -4.27 -7.28 5.32
CA VAL A 135 -3.99 -6.23 6.31
C VAL A 135 -4.56 -4.90 5.82
N ARG A 136 -5.22 -4.13 6.70
CA ARG A 136 -5.73 -2.79 6.41
C ARG A 136 -4.89 -1.75 7.10
N PHE A 137 -4.45 -0.77 6.31
CA PHE A 137 -3.72 0.41 6.80
C PHE A 137 -4.54 1.68 6.65
N GLY A 138 -4.22 2.65 7.51
CA GLY A 138 -4.51 4.05 7.26
C GLY A 138 -3.48 4.71 6.33
N ASN A 139 -3.31 6.02 6.48
CA ASN A 139 -2.35 6.76 5.70
C ASN A 139 -0.93 6.57 6.27
N VAL A 140 -0.05 5.97 5.48
CA VAL A 140 1.36 5.88 5.85
C VAL A 140 2.02 7.24 5.62
N LEU A 141 2.58 7.81 6.69
CA LEU A 141 3.24 9.11 6.66
C LEU A 141 4.38 9.12 5.63
N ASN A 142 4.53 10.25 4.94
CA ASN A 142 5.57 10.49 3.94
C ASN A 142 5.55 9.53 2.74
N SER A 143 4.47 8.78 2.51
CA SER A 143 4.32 7.96 1.31
C SER A 143 4.15 8.84 0.05
N ARG A 144 4.58 8.35 -1.12
CA ARG A 144 4.46 9.09 -2.40
C ARG A 144 3.01 9.47 -2.67
N GLY A 145 2.77 10.76 -3.00
CA GLY A 145 1.44 11.32 -3.26
C GLY A 145 0.55 11.50 -2.03
N SER A 146 1.08 11.36 -0.81
CA SER A 146 0.37 11.69 0.43
C SER A 146 0.36 13.19 0.72
N VAL A 147 -0.45 13.61 1.69
CA VAL A 147 -0.64 15.01 2.06
C VAL A 147 0.67 15.69 2.50
N ILE A 148 1.55 14.99 3.22
CA ILE A 148 2.81 15.55 3.73
C ILE A 148 3.74 16.06 2.62
N PRO A 149 4.10 15.28 1.58
CA PRO A 149 4.87 15.80 0.45
C PRO A 149 4.20 16.98 -0.27
N ILE A 150 2.87 16.99 -0.37
CA ILE A 150 2.12 18.06 -1.00
C ILE A 150 2.24 19.35 -0.18
N PHE A 151 1.93 19.32 1.10
CA PHE A 151 2.03 20.47 2.00
C PHE A 151 3.46 21.01 2.06
N LYS A 152 4.47 20.13 2.18
CA LYS A 152 5.87 20.53 2.15
C LYS A 152 6.24 21.29 0.86
N LYS A 153 5.74 20.84 -0.30
CA LYS A 153 5.94 21.51 -1.59
C LYS A 153 5.25 22.87 -1.66
N GLN A 154 4.04 22.99 -1.09
CA GLN A 154 3.29 24.24 -1.03
C GLN A 154 3.97 25.24 -0.09
N ILE A 155 4.35 24.84 1.12
CA ILE A 155 5.07 25.68 2.08
C ILE A 155 6.40 26.16 1.50
N LYS A 156 7.15 25.29 0.80
CA LYS A 156 8.41 25.68 0.12
C LYS A 156 8.22 26.80 -0.92
N LYS A 157 6.99 26.95 -1.45
CA LYS A 157 6.64 28.01 -2.42
C LYS A 157 6.08 29.27 -1.78
N GLY A 158 5.94 29.33 -0.45
CA GLY A 158 5.30 30.43 0.26
C GLY A 158 3.77 30.29 0.38
N GLY A 159 3.24 29.09 0.21
CA GLY A 159 1.80 28.81 0.31
C GLY A 159 1.01 29.01 -0.99
N PRO A 160 -0.34 29.03 -0.95
CA PRO A 160 -1.11 28.56 0.21
C PRO A 160 -1.06 27.04 0.39
N VAL A 161 -1.29 26.57 1.64
CA VAL A 161 -1.54 25.15 1.93
C VAL A 161 -3.01 24.86 1.72
N THR A 162 -3.32 23.92 0.81
CA THR A 162 -4.71 23.62 0.42
C THR A 162 -5.28 22.49 1.28
N ILE A 163 -6.41 22.78 1.96
CA ILE A 163 -7.18 21.84 2.78
C ILE A 163 -8.54 21.65 2.12
N THR A 164 -8.83 20.43 1.68
CA THR A 164 -10.06 20.12 0.96
C THR A 164 -11.31 20.22 1.85
N ASP A 165 -11.16 19.90 3.14
CA ASP A 165 -12.21 19.89 4.13
C ASP A 165 -11.60 20.06 5.52
N VAL A 166 -12.05 21.05 6.28
CA VAL A 166 -11.52 21.40 7.61
C VAL A 166 -11.85 20.36 8.70
N ASP A 167 -12.91 19.61 8.52
CA ASP A 167 -13.32 18.55 9.45
C ASP A 167 -12.74 17.18 9.09
N MET A 168 -11.98 17.11 7.99
CA MET A 168 -11.38 15.87 7.53
C MET A 168 -10.39 15.31 8.53
N THR A 169 -10.60 14.06 8.93
CA THR A 169 -9.66 13.28 9.73
C THR A 169 -9.00 12.16 8.90
N ARG A 170 -7.82 11.74 9.29
CA ARG A 170 -7.10 10.60 8.69
C ARG A 170 -6.50 9.73 9.77
N PHE A 171 -6.62 8.42 9.59
CA PHE A 171 -5.79 7.47 10.33
C PHE A 171 -4.37 7.57 9.80
N ILE A 172 -3.42 7.78 10.69
CA ILE A 172 -2.01 7.90 10.32
C ILE A 172 -1.16 6.85 11.03
N MET A 173 -0.10 6.43 10.36
CA MET A 173 0.91 5.54 10.89
C MET A 173 2.25 5.79 10.21
N ASN A 174 3.34 5.35 10.82
CA ASN A 174 4.64 5.36 10.18
C ASN A 174 4.89 4.05 9.39
N ILE A 175 5.94 4.05 8.56
CA ILE A 175 6.25 2.89 7.72
C ILE A 175 6.73 1.68 8.53
N GLN A 176 7.37 1.90 9.67
CA GLN A 176 7.84 0.85 10.56
C GLN A 176 6.67 0.11 11.21
N GLU A 177 5.65 0.84 11.65
CA GLU A 177 4.40 0.26 12.17
C GLU A 177 3.67 -0.57 11.10
N ALA A 178 3.61 -0.04 9.87
CA ALA A 178 3.02 -0.77 8.73
C ALA A 178 3.78 -2.07 8.45
N ALA A 179 5.10 -2.01 8.36
CA ALA A 179 5.94 -3.18 8.14
C ALA A 179 5.80 -4.21 9.27
N LYS A 180 5.77 -3.74 10.53
CA LYS A 180 5.56 -4.62 11.69
C LYS A 180 4.21 -5.33 11.62
N LEU A 181 3.12 -4.63 11.31
CA LEU A 181 1.80 -5.24 11.17
C LEU A 181 1.80 -6.35 10.10
N ILE A 182 2.46 -6.13 8.96
CA ILE A 182 2.56 -7.14 7.90
C ILE A 182 3.29 -8.37 8.43
N LEU A 183 4.44 -8.20 9.10
CA LEU A 183 5.22 -9.32 9.62
C LEU A 183 4.47 -10.07 10.74
N ASP A 184 3.79 -9.35 11.62
CA ASP A 184 2.93 -9.94 12.65
C ASP A 184 1.78 -10.74 11.99
N ALA A 185 1.13 -10.19 10.96
CA ALA A 185 0.08 -10.88 10.22
C ALA A 185 0.58 -12.15 9.52
N VAL A 186 1.77 -12.11 8.89
CA VAL A 186 2.41 -13.33 8.34
C VAL A 186 2.59 -14.40 9.40
N SER A 187 3.04 -14.00 10.59
CA SER A 187 3.32 -14.95 11.68
C SER A 187 2.07 -15.64 12.22
N ILE A 188 0.96 -14.89 12.39
CA ILE A 188 -0.23 -15.37 13.11
C ILE A 188 -1.39 -15.74 12.21
N SER A 189 -1.34 -15.47 10.89
CA SER A 189 -2.44 -15.78 9.98
C SER A 189 -2.59 -17.28 9.77
N GLU A 190 -3.83 -17.74 9.84
CA GLU A 190 -4.24 -19.12 9.56
C GLU A 190 -5.11 -19.21 8.29
N GLY A 191 -5.44 -18.06 7.69
CA GLY A 191 -6.25 -17.90 6.49
C GLY A 191 -7.67 -17.42 6.80
N GLY A 192 -8.12 -16.40 6.06
CA GLY A 192 -9.45 -15.81 6.21
C GLY A 192 -9.52 -14.53 7.02
N GLU A 193 -8.41 -14.10 7.65
CA GLU A 193 -8.41 -12.93 8.51
C GLU A 193 -8.20 -11.62 7.72
N ILE A 194 -8.73 -10.54 8.29
CA ILE A 194 -8.41 -9.17 7.92
C ILE A 194 -7.84 -8.47 9.16
N PHE A 195 -6.53 -8.30 9.21
CA PHE A 195 -5.84 -7.65 10.31
C PHE A 195 -5.92 -6.14 10.21
N ILE A 196 -6.22 -5.47 11.31
CA ILE A 196 -6.36 -4.01 11.38
C ILE A 196 -5.52 -3.49 12.54
N LEU A 197 -4.60 -2.56 12.27
CA LEU A 197 -3.89 -1.87 13.33
C LEU A 197 -4.80 -0.79 13.94
N LYS A 198 -4.80 -0.68 15.27
CA LYS A 198 -5.41 0.47 15.94
C LYS A 198 -4.53 1.70 15.71
N MET A 199 -5.06 2.67 14.97
CA MET A 199 -4.34 3.87 14.56
C MET A 199 -4.97 5.13 15.18
N PRO A 200 -4.18 6.17 15.51
CA PRO A 200 -4.73 7.47 15.87
C PRO A 200 -5.39 8.13 14.66
N ALA A 201 -6.50 8.81 14.90
CA ALA A 201 -7.12 9.72 13.95
C ALA A 201 -6.64 11.14 14.22
N VAL A 202 -6.19 11.85 13.18
CA VAL A 202 -5.67 13.22 13.26
C VAL A 202 -6.40 14.08 12.26
N LYS A 203 -6.75 15.33 12.63
CA LYS A 203 -7.30 16.30 11.70
C LYS A 203 -6.24 16.72 10.67
N VAL A 204 -6.65 16.90 9.42
CA VAL A 204 -5.75 17.36 8.36
C VAL A 204 -5.29 18.80 8.61
N THR A 205 -6.12 19.63 9.26
CA THR A 205 -5.77 20.97 9.74
C THR A 205 -4.59 20.94 10.71
N ASP A 206 -4.61 20.05 11.69
CA ASP A 206 -3.52 19.94 12.68
C ASP A 206 -2.20 19.54 12.02
N ILE A 207 -2.28 18.65 11.01
CA ILE A 207 -1.09 18.29 10.20
C ILE A 207 -0.56 19.52 9.46
N ALA A 208 -1.44 20.34 8.88
CA ALA A 208 -1.05 21.54 8.14
C ALA A 208 -0.37 22.56 9.07
N GLU A 209 -0.95 22.84 10.23
CA GLU A 209 -0.38 23.76 11.22
C GLU A 209 1.02 23.34 11.67
N VAL A 210 1.17 22.09 12.13
CA VAL A 210 2.47 21.56 12.56
C VAL A 210 3.50 21.60 11.43
N MET A 211 3.08 21.35 10.18
CA MET A 211 3.99 21.41 9.04
C MET A 211 4.37 22.84 8.67
N ILE A 212 3.45 23.80 8.77
CA ILE A 212 3.73 25.21 8.55
C ILE A 212 4.74 25.72 9.58
N ASP A 213 4.48 25.47 10.87
CA ASP A 213 5.37 25.87 11.97
C ASP A 213 6.79 25.31 11.81
N TYR A 214 6.88 24.06 11.38
CA TYR A 214 8.17 23.39 11.23
C TYR A 214 8.92 23.75 9.95
N TYR A 215 8.22 23.89 8.82
CA TYR A 215 8.88 24.06 7.50
C TYR A 215 8.97 25.52 7.04
N ALA A 216 8.04 26.42 7.38
CA ALA A 216 8.08 27.78 6.93
C ALA A 216 9.41 28.49 7.30
N PRO A 217 9.90 28.43 8.57
CA PRO A 217 11.17 29.03 8.93
C PRO A 217 12.36 28.44 8.15
N LYS A 218 12.32 27.14 7.83
CA LYS A 218 13.39 26.48 7.07
C LYS A 218 13.47 26.93 5.61
N TYR A 219 12.39 27.51 5.09
CA TYR A 219 12.33 28.05 3.73
C TYR A 219 12.35 29.58 3.68
N GLY A 220 12.59 30.25 4.83
CA GLY A 220 12.72 31.69 4.93
C GLY A 220 11.39 32.45 5.03
N TYR A 221 10.29 31.77 5.38
CA TYR A 221 9.00 32.38 5.63
C TYR A 221 8.68 32.38 7.12
N LYS A 222 7.81 33.28 7.54
CA LYS A 222 7.20 33.17 8.88
C LYS A 222 5.95 32.28 8.79
N PRO A 223 5.62 31.51 9.83
CA PRO A 223 4.41 30.68 9.83
C PRO A 223 3.13 31.45 9.52
N GLU A 224 3.01 32.68 10.06
CA GLU A 224 1.86 33.55 9.85
C GLU A 224 1.69 34.04 8.40
N ASP A 225 2.73 33.99 7.57
CA ASP A 225 2.69 34.38 6.16
C ASP A 225 2.15 33.25 5.25
N ILE A 226 2.02 32.03 5.77
CA ILE A 226 1.56 30.86 5.00
C ILE A 226 0.04 30.69 5.19
N GLU A 227 -0.71 31.13 4.20
CA GLU A 227 -2.17 30.96 4.21
C GLU A 227 -2.58 29.48 4.06
N THR A 228 -3.69 29.12 4.71
CA THR A 228 -4.42 27.84 4.46
C THR A 228 -5.72 28.13 3.70
N LYS A 229 -6.03 27.35 2.68
CA LYS A 229 -7.22 27.49 1.82
C LYS A 229 -7.89 26.14 1.60
#